data_7b7ec6f53552a44e7d054c599f0fe346
#
_entry.id   7b7ec6f53552a44e7d054c599f0fe346
#
_cell.length_a   1.000
_cell.length_b   1.000
_cell.length_c   1.000
_cell.angle_alpha   90.00
_cell.angle_beta   90.00
_cell.angle_gamma   90.00
#
_symmetry.space_group_name_H-M   'P 1'
#
loop_
_entity.id
_entity.type
_entity.pdbx_description
1 polymer ?
#
loop_
_entity_poly.entity_id
_entity_poly.type
_entity_poly.pdbx_seq_one_letter_code
_entity_poly.pdbx_strand_id
1 'polypeptide(L)'
;ANGKNFTIAEGTYDVYLDEANAKAWFINDGSYPGGGTAPEASEWGLIGSLAACNNWSNNVKLYVVGDYSVAKNVVFAAGDQFKFRKGEAWGVELTYEGQITIDAKLDLIDGTGGKQNSSIAEGGNFDVYLANDLSCFYVMTPGKTPADAGEAQKVYTDPSAESFVVGFSGSVLGWDDPSFDQNDRATLVNKTVADEATFAGTYEFALEGLSVAAGDEFKVRINGQWIGVGGATVEGLAVSGSDNFVADEAGTYNVTITFAWDGNAHSDVKA
;
A
#
# COMPACT_ATOMS: atom_id res chain seq x y z
N ALA A 1 -11.36 40.37 14.59
CA ALA A 1 -10.47 40.31 15.75
C ALA A 1 -9.08 40.77 15.29
N ASN A 2 -8.53 41.80 15.89
CA ASN A 2 -7.15 42.22 15.63
C ASN A 2 -6.23 41.28 16.40
N GLY A 3 -5.78 40.19 15.74
CA GLY A 3 -4.78 39.28 16.30
C GLY A 3 -3.48 40.05 16.54
N LYS A 4 -2.96 40.03 17.76
CA LYS A 4 -1.62 40.48 18.04
C LYS A 4 -0.64 39.34 17.77
N ASN A 5 0.44 39.63 17.10
CA ASN A 5 1.53 38.68 16.92
C ASN A 5 2.23 38.43 18.26
N PHE A 6 2.67 37.20 18.48
CA PHE A 6 3.55 36.85 19.59
C PHE A 6 4.98 37.22 19.23
N THR A 7 5.71 37.70 20.22
CA THR A 7 7.17 37.85 20.12
C THR A 7 7.77 36.88 21.12
N ILE A 8 8.60 35.96 20.61
CA ILE A 8 9.35 35.00 21.42
C ILE A 8 10.85 35.29 21.28
N ALA A 9 11.63 34.97 22.30
CA ALA A 9 13.08 35.08 22.23
C ALA A 9 13.65 34.08 21.23
N GLU A 10 14.82 34.32 20.69
CA GLU A 10 15.54 33.37 19.85
C GLU A 10 15.84 32.10 20.66
N GLY A 11 15.53 30.92 20.07
CA GLY A 11 15.76 29.65 20.74
C GLY A 11 15.02 28.49 20.02
N THR A 12 15.30 27.29 20.48
CA THR A 12 14.55 26.07 20.07
C THR A 12 13.47 25.83 21.10
N TYR A 13 12.26 25.63 20.65
CA TYR A 13 11.07 25.44 21.48
C TYR A 13 10.29 24.22 21.03
N ASP A 14 9.78 23.45 21.99
CA ASP A 14 8.65 22.58 21.81
C ASP A 14 7.37 23.42 21.81
N VAL A 15 6.52 23.26 20.83
CA VAL A 15 5.27 24.01 20.70
C VAL A 15 4.09 23.09 20.97
N TYR A 16 3.29 23.42 21.97
CA TYR A 16 2.08 22.71 22.34
C TYR A 16 0.87 23.60 22.07
N LEU A 17 -0.16 23.03 21.43
CA LEU A 17 -1.40 23.72 21.13
C LEU A 17 -2.55 23.03 21.83
N ASP A 18 -3.38 23.80 22.51
CA ASP A 18 -4.67 23.39 23.07
C ASP A 18 -5.74 24.16 22.31
N GLU A 19 -6.29 23.53 21.28
CA GLU A 19 -7.29 24.13 20.40
C GLU A 19 -8.61 24.39 21.14
N ALA A 20 -8.97 23.51 22.07
CA ALA A 20 -10.20 23.62 22.84
C ALA A 20 -10.24 24.89 23.72
N ASN A 21 -9.09 25.31 24.24
CA ASN A 21 -8.93 26.48 25.09
C ASN A 21 -8.21 27.65 24.41
N ALA A 22 -7.89 27.53 23.12
CA ALA A 22 -7.17 28.51 22.31
C ALA A 22 -5.85 28.95 22.97
N LYS A 23 -5.06 27.98 23.46
CA LYS A 23 -3.78 28.21 24.13
C LYS A 23 -2.63 27.63 23.35
N ALA A 24 -1.50 28.32 23.40
CA ALA A 24 -0.23 27.80 22.88
C ALA A 24 0.87 28.00 23.93
N TRP A 25 1.75 27.01 24.06
CA TRP A 25 2.93 27.07 24.88
C TRP A 25 4.18 26.90 24.01
N PHE A 26 5.20 27.68 24.29
CA PHE A 26 6.53 27.59 23.69
C PHE A 26 7.49 27.24 24.81
N ILE A 27 7.94 26.00 24.89
CA ILE A 27 8.73 25.47 26.01
C ILE A 27 10.10 25.06 25.50
N ASN A 28 11.16 25.50 26.19
CA ASN A 28 12.55 25.27 25.80
C ASN A 28 13.36 24.46 26.84
N ASP A 29 12.72 23.97 27.88
CA ASP A 29 13.35 23.24 28.98
C ASP A 29 12.93 21.75 29.02
N GLY A 30 12.20 21.29 28.01
CA GLY A 30 11.71 19.90 27.92
C GLY A 30 10.52 19.58 28.84
N SER A 31 9.95 20.59 29.52
CA SER A 31 8.75 20.41 30.35
C SER A 31 7.48 20.26 29.48
N TYR A 32 6.39 19.89 30.11
CA TYR A 32 5.08 19.76 29.41
C TYR A 32 4.07 20.72 30.06
N PRO A 33 3.19 21.37 29.28
CA PRO A 33 2.20 22.30 29.81
C PRO A 33 1.31 21.67 30.89
N GLY A 34 1.10 22.40 32.00
CA GLY A 34 0.26 21.95 33.09
C GLY A 34 0.93 20.95 34.05
N GLY A 35 2.25 20.78 33.97
CA GLY A 35 3.01 19.93 34.91
C GLY A 35 2.82 18.41 34.63
N GLY A 36 2.23 18.04 33.49
CA GLY A 36 2.17 16.67 33.03
C GLY A 36 3.49 16.16 32.46
N THR A 37 3.55 14.87 32.14
CA THR A 37 4.66 14.29 31.37
C THR A 37 4.36 14.46 29.88
N ALA A 38 5.35 14.88 29.09
CA ALA A 38 5.22 14.88 27.64
C ALA A 38 4.87 13.48 27.13
N PRO A 39 4.00 13.33 26.12
CA PRO A 39 3.69 12.03 25.55
C PRO A 39 4.97 11.32 25.11
N GLU A 40 5.09 10.06 25.45
CA GLU A 40 6.20 9.22 25.01
C GLU A 40 6.16 9.05 23.50
N ALA A 41 7.28 9.29 22.82
CA ALA A 41 7.38 9.02 21.39
C ALA A 41 7.33 7.50 21.13
N SER A 42 6.49 7.09 20.19
CA SER A 42 6.46 5.71 19.73
C SER A 42 7.74 5.36 18.97
N GLU A 43 8.17 4.12 19.03
CA GLU A 43 9.21 3.59 18.15
C GLU A 43 8.76 3.48 16.68
N TRP A 44 7.47 3.61 16.43
CA TRP A 44 6.87 3.59 15.09
C TRP A 44 6.55 4.99 14.61
N GLY A 45 6.73 5.21 13.31
CA GLY A 45 6.34 6.42 12.62
C GLY A 45 5.56 6.10 11.34
N LEU A 46 4.74 7.03 10.88
CA LEU A 46 4.09 6.93 9.58
C LEU A 46 5.02 7.52 8.53
N ILE A 47 5.28 6.78 7.46
CA ILE A 47 6.12 7.15 6.31
C ILE A 47 5.32 7.00 5.02
N GLY A 48 5.46 7.92 4.07
CA GLY A 48 4.66 7.85 2.85
C GLY A 48 4.96 8.94 1.84
N SER A 49 4.10 9.03 0.82
CA SER A 49 4.14 10.10 -0.18
C SER A 49 3.66 11.45 0.34
N LEU A 50 3.09 11.49 1.55
CA LEU A 50 2.57 12.68 2.19
C LEU A 50 3.60 13.81 2.21
N ALA A 51 3.11 15.05 2.11
CA ALA A 51 3.97 16.25 2.20
C ALA A 51 4.76 16.29 3.51
N ALA A 52 4.15 15.90 4.64
CA ALA A 52 4.81 15.81 5.95
C ALA A 52 5.94 14.76 5.99
N CYS A 53 5.88 13.75 5.13
CA CYS A 53 6.91 12.72 4.99
C CYS A 53 8.00 13.10 3.99
N ASN A 54 7.91 14.27 3.34
CA ASN A 54 8.82 14.70 2.28
C ASN A 54 9.07 13.56 1.26
N ASN A 55 7.99 12.97 0.76
CA ASN A 55 8.00 11.87 -0.19
C ASN A 55 8.93 10.73 0.26
N TRP A 56 8.51 9.97 1.29
CA TRP A 56 9.20 8.80 1.85
C TRP A 56 10.55 9.07 2.55
N SER A 57 10.86 10.32 2.86
CA SER A 57 12.14 10.69 3.49
C SER A 57 12.06 10.79 5.01
N ASN A 58 10.96 11.31 5.56
CA ASN A 58 10.77 11.57 6.97
C ASN A 58 9.56 10.84 7.54
N ASN A 59 9.62 10.44 8.80
CA ASN A 59 8.44 9.92 9.48
C ASN A 59 7.60 11.08 10.07
N VAL A 60 6.28 10.94 9.96
CA VAL A 60 5.36 11.59 10.91
C VAL A 60 5.49 10.83 12.23
N LYS A 61 5.84 11.51 13.30
CA LYS A 61 6.00 10.90 14.63
C LYS A 61 4.65 10.53 15.22
N LEU A 62 4.60 9.34 15.83
CA LEU A 62 3.48 8.91 16.64
C LEU A 62 3.87 9.00 18.12
N TYR A 63 2.88 9.21 18.98
CA TYR A 63 3.06 9.30 20.43
C TYR A 63 2.17 8.27 21.13
N VAL A 64 2.70 7.65 22.19
CA VAL A 64 1.96 6.62 22.95
C VAL A 64 0.83 7.27 23.74
N VAL A 65 -0.40 6.85 23.47
CA VAL A 65 -1.62 7.31 24.17
C VAL A 65 -2.49 6.08 24.46
N GLY A 66 -2.44 5.60 25.69
CA GLY A 66 -3.14 4.37 26.09
C GLY A 66 -2.64 3.17 25.28
N ASP A 67 -3.56 2.48 24.61
CA ASP A 67 -3.29 1.26 23.83
C ASP A 67 -2.81 1.55 22.41
N TYR A 68 -2.60 2.83 22.06
CA TYR A 68 -2.28 3.25 20.70
C TYR A 68 -1.05 4.15 20.65
N SER A 69 -0.36 4.10 19.52
CA SER A 69 0.58 5.11 19.05
C SER A 69 -0.15 6.03 18.08
N VAL A 70 -0.21 7.33 18.34
CA VAL A 70 -1.15 8.27 17.73
C VAL A 70 -0.43 9.44 17.06
N ALA A 71 -0.85 9.80 15.84
CA ALA A 71 -0.59 11.09 15.21
C ALA A 71 -1.92 11.79 14.94
N LYS A 72 -2.03 13.05 15.34
CA LYS A 72 -3.23 13.86 15.14
C LYS A 72 -3.09 14.80 13.95
N ASN A 73 -4.23 15.08 13.29
CA ASN A 73 -4.30 16.04 12.19
C ASN A 73 -3.29 15.78 11.05
N VAL A 74 -3.07 14.53 10.69
CA VAL A 74 -2.21 14.17 9.57
C VAL A 74 -2.90 14.54 8.27
N VAL A 75 -2.22 15.35 7.44
CA VAL A 75 -2.74 15.81 6.14
C VAL A 75 -2.38 14.80 5.07
N PHE A 76 -3.39 14.24 4.41
CA PHE A 76 -3.25 13.39 3.25
C PHE A 76 -3.80 14.08 2.00
N ALA A 77 -3.14 13.92 0.88
CA ALA A 77 -3.70 14.18 -0.44
C ALA A 77 -4.43 12.93 -0.95
N ALA A 78 -5.35 13.11 -1.89
CA ALA A 78 -5.98 11.97 -2.56
C ALA A 78 -4.92 11.15 -3.31
N GLY A 79 -4.94 9.83 -3.13
CA GLY A 79 -3.96 8.92 -3.71
C GLY A 79 -2.65 8.79 -2.92
N ASP A 80 -2.49 9.49 -1.79
CA ASP A 80 -1.32 9.30 -0.95
C ASP A 80 -1.19 7.84 -0.50
N GLN A 81 0.06 7.39 -0.46
CA GLN A 81 0.43 6.06 -0.01
C GLN A 81 1.30 6.15 1.24
N PHE A 82 1.16 5.17 2.14
CA PHE A 82 1.92 5.16 3.38
C PHE A 82 2.14 3.76 3.93
N LYS A 83 3.07 3.68 4.89
CA LYS A 83 3.35 2.54 5.75
C LYS A 83 3.63 3.02 7.16
N PHE A 84 3.65 2.10 8.11
CA PHE A 84 4.28 2.32 9.40
C PHE A 84 5.70 1.76 9.36
N ARG A 85 6.67 2.54 9.82
CA ARG A 85 8.09 2.16 9.83
C ARG A 85 8.62 2.24 11.26
N LYS A 86 9.35 1.18 11.67
CA LYS A 86 10.03 1.17 12.96
C LYS A 86 11.33 1.97 12.88
N GLY A 87 11.44 2.98 13.75
CA GLY A 87 12.57 3.90 13.69
C GLY A 87 12.64 4.71 12.39
N GLU A 88 13.84 5.03 11.93
CA GLU A 88 14.08 5.86 10.72
C GLU A 88 14.69 5.07 9.56
N ALA A 89 15.07 3.81 9.77
CA ALA A 89 15.67 2.96 8.76
C ALA A 89 14.61 2.02 8.12
N TRP A 90 14.84 1.69 6.85
CA TRP A 90 14.07 0.65 6.17
C TRP A 90 14.48 -0.74 6.65
N GLY A 91 13.53 -1.68 6.67
CA GLY A 91 13.76 -3.08 6.99
C GLY A 91 12.72 -3.68 7.96
N VAL A 92 11.93 -2.84 8.63
CA VAL A 92 10.80 -3.28 9.46
C VAL A 92 9.64 -2.32 9.22
N GLU A 93 8.73 -2.71 8.36
CA GLU A 93 7.55 -1.93 7.97
C GLU A 93 6.28 -2.76 8.16
N LEU A 94 5.19 -2.06 8.47
CA LEU A 94 3.83 -2.60 8.52
C LEU A 94 2.94 -1.80 7.57
N THR A 95 1.97 -2.46 6.96
CA THR A 95 1.06 -1.86 5.99
C THR A 95 -0.32 -2.52 6.04
N TYR A 96 -1.26 -1.95 5.32
CA TYR A 96 -2.49 -2.59 4.84
C TYR A 96 -2.40 -2.63 3.31
N GLU A 97 -2.70 -3.75 2.72
CA GLU A 97 -2.59 -3.89 1.27
C GLU A 97 -3.81 -3.30 0.57
N GLY A 98 -3.59 -2.17 -0.11
CA GLY A 98 -4.61 -1.52 -0.90
C GLY A 98 -5.19 -0.24 -0.29
N GLN A 99 -6.40 0.09 -0.73
CA GLN A 99 -7.10 1.30 -0.34
C GLN A 99 -7.73 1.15 1.04
N ILE A 100 -7.45 2.09 1.94
CA ILE A 100 -8.01 2.08 3.29
C ILE A 100 -9.45 2.62 3.33
N THR A 101 -10.21 2.14 4.31
CA THR A 101 -11.51 2.70 4.70
C THR A 101 -11.31 3.64 5.88
N ILE A 102 -11.73 4.90 5.75
CA ILE A 102 -11.71 5.88 6.86
C ILE A 102 -12.74 5.47 7.92
N ASP A 103 -12.40 5.74 9.19
CA ASP A 103 -13.25 5.40 10.35
C ASP A 103 -13.50 3.89 10.51
N ALA A 104 -12.55 3.06 10.08
CA ALA A 104 -12.65 1.61 10.18
C ALA A 104 -11.39 0.99 10.81
N LYS A 105 -11.55 -0.21 11.36
CA LYS A 105 -10.44 -1.06 11.79
C LYS A 105 -9.77 -1.68 10.57
N LEU A 106 -8.46 -1.56 10.48
CA LEU A 106 -7.63 -2.07 9.37
C LEU A 106 -6.56 -3.00 9.93
N ASP A 107 -6.60 -4.27 9.55
CA ASP A 107 -5.62 -5.25 10.01
C ASP A 107 -4.25 -4.99 9.38
N LEU A 108 -3.19 -5.04 10.20
CA LEU A 108 -1.82 -4.84 9.75
C LEU A 108 -1.23 -6.12 9.20
N ILE A 109 -0.46 -5.97 8.14
CA ILE A 109 0.39 -7.02 7.59
C ILE A 109 1.84 -6.56 7.54
N ASP A 110 2.76 -7.51 7.42
CA ASP A 110 4.18 -7.21 7.15
C ASP A 110 4.31 -6.45 5.83
N GLY A 111 4.88 -5.26 5.89
CA GLY A 111 5.09 -4.35 4.76
C GLY A 111 6.51 -4.35 4.21
N THR A 112 7.38 -5.21 4.73
CA THR A 112 8.81 -5.27 4.40
C THR A 112 9.04 -5.80 2.98
N GLY A 113 10.11 -5.37 2.33
CA GLY A 113 10.56 -5.95 1.06
C GLY A 113 9.78 -5.51 -0.18
N GLY A 114 9.24 -4.29 -0.19
CA GLY A 114 8.58 -3.73 -1.38
C GLY A 114 7.14 -4.17 -1.58
N LYS A 115 6.51 -4.76 -0.56
CA LYS A 115 5.08 -5.06 -0.57
C LYS A 115 4.25 -3.78 -0.77
N GLN A 116 3.01 -3.95 -1.22
CA GLN A 116 2.11 -2.83 -1.51
C GLN A 116 1.97 -1.89 -0.30
N ASN A 117 1.66 -0.64 -0.60
CA ASN A 117 1.44 0.39 0.41
C ASN A 117 -0.06 0.49 0.73
N SER A 118 -0.37 0.91 1.95
CA SER A 118 -1.70 1.46 2.24
C SER A 118 -1.93 2.70 1.41
N SER A 119 -3.11 2.88 0.83
CA SER A 119 -3.46 4.06 0.05
C SER A 119 -4.75 4.71 0.53
N ILE A 120 -4.85 6.04 0.40
CA ILE A 120 -6.04 6.80 0.75
C ILE A 120 -6.70 7.36 -0.52
N ALA A 121 -8.01 7.14 -0.67
CA ALA A 121 -8.73 7.58 -1.87
C ALA A 121 -9.00 9.08 -1.88
N GLU A 122 -9.38 9.62 -0.74
CA GLU A 122 -9.78 11.02 -0.60
C GLU A 122 -8.85 11.74 0.35
N GLY A 123 -8.38 12.93 -0.08
CA GLY A 123 -7.53 13.77 0.76
C GLY A 123 -8.31 14.38 1.92
N GLY A 124 -7.59 14.69 2.99
CA GLY A 124 -8.18 15.31 4.17
C GLY A 124 -7.20 15.37 5.34
N ASN A 125 -7.70 15.85 6.48
CA ASN A 125 -7.02 15.77 7.75
C ASN A 125 -7.59 14.60 8.53
N PHE A 126 -6.73 13.71 9.02
CA PHE A 126 -7.14 12.54 9.78
C PHE A 126 -6.28 12.32 11.01
N ASP A 127 -6.84 11.66 12.01
CA ASP A 127 -6.12 11.15 13.15
C ASP A 127 -5.72 9.70 12.87
N VAL A 128 -4.44 9.38 13.03
CA VAL A 128 -3.90 8.03 12.79
C VAL A 128 -3.61 7.37 14.11
N TYR A 129 -4.14 6.16 14.30
CA TYR A 129 -3.93 5.33 15.48
C TYR A 129 -3.34 4.00 15.06
N LEU A 130 -2.17 3.65 15.58
CA LEU A 130 -1.54 2.36 15.43
C LEU A 130 -1.68 1.61 16.77
N ALA A 131 -2.30 0.45 16.79
CA ALA A 131 -2.39 -0.37 18.01
C ALA A 131 -1.00 -0.77 18.48
N ASN A 132 -0.73 -0.66 19.79
CA ASN A 132 0.59 -0.95 20.35
C ASN A 132 0.96 -2.44 20.27
N ASP A 133 -0.04 -3.33 20.14
CA ASP A 133 0.15 -4.75 19.87
C ASP A 133 0.39 -5.07 18.39
N LEU A 134 0.37 -4.04 17.53
CA LEU A 134 0.58 -4.12 16.08
C LEU A 134 -0.43 -5.01 15.34
N SER A 135 -1.59 -5.25 15.90
CA SER A 135 -2.64 -6.05 15.27
C SER A 135 -3.40 -5.27 14.19
N CYS A 136 -3.57 -3.96 14.38
CA CYS A 136 -4.38 -3.12 13.52
C CYS A 136 -3.99 -1.64 13.62
N PHE A 137 -4.56 -0.84 12.71
CA PHE A 137 -4.51 0.61 12.78
C PHE A 137 -5.85 1.22 12.33
N TYR A 138 -5.96 2.53 12.50
CA TYR A 138 -7.12 3.30 12.12
C TYR A 138 -6.68 4.64 11.52
N VAL A 139 -7.41 5.09 10.51
CA VAL A 139 -7.33 6.47 10.01
C VAL A 139 -8.72 7.07 10.24
N MET A 140 -8.80 7.98 11.20
CA MET A 140 -10.09 8.44 11.75
C MET A 140 -10.35 9.89 11.38
N THR A 141 -11.60 10.20 11.13
CA THR A 141 -12.06 11.59 11.05
C THR A 141 -11.74 12.31 12.37
N PRO A 142 -11.21 13.55 12.34
CA PRO A 142 -10.90 14.29 13.57
C PRO A 142 -12.05 14.33 14.56
N GLY A 143 -11.75 14.02 15.82
CA GLY A 143 -12.74 13.94 16.90
C GLY A 143 -13.35 12.56 17.13
N LYS A 144 -13.12 11.61 16.22
CA LYS A 144 -13.41 10.20 16.43
C LYS A 144 -12.21 9.45 17.01
N THR A 145 -12.48 8.31 17.63
CA THR A 145 -11.49 7.41 18.24
C THR A 145 -11.65 6.00 17.70
N PRO A 146 -10.71 5.07 17.93
CA PRO A 146 -10.88 3.66 17.57
C PRO A 146 -12.16 3.00 18.11
N ALA A 147 -12.74 3.51 19.18
CA ALA A 147 -14.03 3.02 19.71
C ALA A 147 -15.24 3.37 18.80
N ASP A 148 -15.08 4.35 17.94
CA ASP A 148 -16.10 4.78 16.96
C ASP A 148 -15.91 4.10 15.60
N ALA A 149 -14.90 3.23 15.46
CA ALA A 149 -14.56 2.59 14.20
C ALA A 149 -15.57 1.50 13.82
N GLY A 150 -15.91 1.48 12.53
CA GLY A 150 -16.64 0.36 11.92
C GLY A 150 -15.68 -0.74 11.41
N GLU A 151 -16.27 -1.75 10.79
CA GLU A 151 -15.51 -2.73 10.02
C GLU A 151 -15.00 -2.12 8.72
N ALA A 152 -13.79 -2.49 8.31
CA ALA A 152 -13.27 -2.08 7.02
C ALA A 152 -14.14 -2.63 5.89
N GLN A 153 -14.55 -1.75 4.98
CA GLN A 153 -15.13 -2.22 3.74
C GLN A 153 -14.00 -2.76 2.86
N LYS A 154 -13.91 -4.08 2.73
CA LYS A 154 -13.01 -4.67 1.77
C LYS A 154 -13.50 -4.32 0.36
N VAL A 155 -12.68 -3.60 -0.37
CA VAL A 155 -12.91 -3.37 -1.80
C VAL A 155 -12.29 -4.56 -2.53
N TYR A 156 -13.14 -5.36 -3.14
CA TYR A 156 -12.70 -6.49 -3.93
C TYR A 156 -12.52 -6.08 -5.40
N THR A 157 -11.53 -6.63 -6.05
CA THR A 157 -11.24 -6.37 -7.46
C THR A 157 -11.80 -7.47 -8.33
N ASP A 158 -12.61 -7.12 -9.31
CA ASP A 158 -13.14 -8.07 -10.30
C ASP A 158 -12.12 -8.31 -11.43
N PRO A 159 -11.54 -9.53 -11.53
CA PRO A 159 -10.63 -9.86 -12.62
C PRO A 159 -11.28 -9.86 -14.01
N SER A 160 -12.60 -9.83 -14.11
CA SER A 160 -13.31 -9.71 -15.40
C SER A 160 -13.56 -8.26 -15.82
N ALA A 161 -13.24 -7.27 -14.96
CA ALA A 161 -13.36 -5.87 -15.32
C ALA A 161 -12.33 -5.49 -16.41
N GLU A 162 -12.68 -4.57 -17.30
CA GLU A 162 -11.79 -4.08 -18.35
C GLU A 162 -10.50 -3.47 -17.80
N SER A 163 -10.58 -2.88 -16.60
CA SER A 163 -9.42 -2.30 -15.89
C SER A 163 -8.43 -3.33 -15.33
N PHE A 164 -8.82 -4.60 -15.26
CA PHE A 164 -7.95 -5.67 -14.77
C PHE A 164 -7.09 -6.20 -15.92
N VAL A 165 -5.80 -5.95 -15.88
CA VAL A 165 -4.88 -6.28 -16.96
C VAL A 165 -4.06 -7.51 -16.62
N VAL A 166 -4.05 -8.49 -17.55
CA VAL A 166 -3.23 -9.70 -17.49
C VAL A 166 -2.42 -9.82 -18.77
N GLY A 167 -1.17 -10.25 -18.68
CA GLY A 167 -0.31 -10.43 -19.85
C GLY A 167 1.11 -10.75 -19.49
N PHE A 168 2.02 -10.31 -20.34
CA PHE A 168 3.47 -10.48 -20.17
C PHE A 168 4.19 -9.14 -20.29
N SER A 169 5.34 -9.05 -19.65
CA SER A 169 6.34 -8.01 -19.89
C SER A 169 7.70 -8.68 -20.00
N GLY A 170 8.53 -8.22 -20.92
CA GLY A 170 9.80 -8.87 -21.17
C GLY A 170 10.62 -8.21 -22.27
N SER A 171 11.78 -8.80 -22.60
CA SER A 171 12.72 -8.23 -23.57
C SER A 171 12.13 -8.04 -24.98
N VAL A 172 11.19 -8.89 -25.38
CA VAL A 172 10.51 -8.81 -26.70
C VAL A 172 9.33 -7.85 -26.68
N LEU A 173 8.62 -7.77 -25.57
CA LEU A 173 7.36 -7.05 -25.43
C LEU A 173 7.53 -5.65 -24.83
N GLY A 174 8.73 -5.34 -24.31
CA GLY A 174 8.98 -4.22 -23.43
C GLY A 174 8.77 -4.59 -21.95
N TRP A 175 9.40 -3.83 -21.06
CA TRP A 175 9.32 -4.02 -19.61
C TRP A 175 8.25 -3.15 -18.95
N ASP A 176 7.37 -2.58 -19.72
CA ASP A 176 6.23 -1.82 -19.23
C ASP A 176 5.07 -2.75 -18.83
N ASP A 177 4.08 -2.20 -18.13
CA ASP A 177 2.84 -2.93 -17.87
C ASP A 177 2.08 -3.18 -19.17
N PRO A 178 1.49 -4.36 -19.39
CA PRO A 178 0.57 -4.62 -20.48
C PRO A 178 -0.54 -3.57 -20.47
N SER A 179 -0.75 -2.89 -21.60
CA SER A 179 -1.80 -1.89 -21.74
C SER A 179 -2.99 -2.45 -22.53
N PHE A 180 -4.11 -1.72 -22.49
CA PHE A 180 -5.32 -2.10 -23.22
C PHE A 180 -5.12 -2.20 -24.73
N ASP A 181 -4.13 -1.50 -25.26
CA ASP A 181 -3.88 -1.39 -26.70
C ASP A 181 -2.64 -2.18 -27.17
N GLN A 182 -1.99 -2.93 -26.28
CA GLN A 182 -0.77 -3.69 -26.61
C GLN A 182 -1.07 -5.16 -26.92
N ASN A 183 -0.26 -5.74 -27.80
CA ASN A 183 -0.37 -7.14 -28.23
C ASN A 183 0.10 -8.14 -27.15
N ASP A 184 0.62 -7.64 -26.03
CA ASP A 184 1.09 -8.40 -24.88
C ASP A 184 0.01 -8.59 -23.80
N ARG A 185 -1.18 -8.03 -24.00
CA ARG A 185 -2.33 -8.18 -23.11
C ARG A 185 -3.13 -9.43 -23.47
N ALA A 186 -3.34 -10.28 -22.47
CA ALA A 186 -4.22 -11.43 -22.57
C ALA A 186 -5.69 -11.04 -22.38
N THR A 187 -6.58 -11.77 -23.02
CA THR A 187 -8.03 -11.58 -22.96
C THR A 187 -8.67 -12.66 -22.09
N LEU A 188 -9.61 -12.28 -21.22
CA LEU A 188 -10.37 -13.25 -20.42
C LEU A 188 -11.16 -14.20 -21.34
N VAL A 189 -10.91 -15.50 -21.20
CA VAL A 189 -11.58 -16.53 -22.00
C VAL A 189 -12.47 -17.45 -21.17
N ASN A 190 -12.16 -17.60 -19.86
CA ASN A 190 -12.96 -18.41 -18.96
C ASN A 190 -12.85 -17.92 -17.52
N LYS A 191 -13.91 -18.14 -16.73
CA LYS A 191 -13.88 -17.92 -15.28
C LYS A 191 -14.83 -18.85 -14.56
N THR A 192 -14.45 -19.25 -13.36
CA THR A 192 -15.33 -19.94 -12.40
C THR A 192 -15.32 -19.15 -11.11
N VAL A 193 -16.37 -18.39 -10.86
CA VAL A 193 -16.51 -17.56 -9.66
C VAL A 193 -17.12 -18.40 -8.55
N ALA A 194 -16.41 -18.53 -7.44
CA ALA A 194 -16.87 -19.25 -6.25
C ALA A 194 -17.69 -18.35 -5.31
N ASP A 195 -17.40 -17.04 -5.30
CA ASP A 195 -18.10 -16.03 -4.52
C ASP A 195 -18.23 -14.72 -5.31
N GLU A 196 -19.44 -14.40 -5.73
CA GLU A 196 -19.76 -13.20 -6.52
C GLU A 196 -19.55 -11.89 -5.73
N ALA A 197 -19.62 -11.92 -4.41
CA ALA A 197 -19.43 -10.72 -3.60
C ALA A 197 -17.96 -10.30 -3.48
N THR A 198 -17.06 -11.26 -3.55
CA THR A 198 -15.60 -11.06 -3.46
C THR A 198 -14.90 -11.29 -4.79
N PHE A 199 -15.60 -11.76 -5.81
CA PHE A 199 -15.02 -12.23 -7.09
C PHE A 199 -14.00 -13.36 -6.92
N ALA A 200 -13.99 -14.03 -5.78
CA ALA A 200 -13.09 -15.16 -5.54
C ALA A 200 -13.40 -16.31 -6.50
N GLY A 201 -12.36 -16.87 -7.12
CA GLY A 201 -12.57 -17.89 -8.14
C GLY A 201 -11.31 -18.24 -8.92
N THR A 202 -11.49 -18.90 -10.05
CA THR A 202 -10.42 -19.19 -11.01
C THR A 202 -10.68 -18.44 -12.30
N TYR A 203 -9.64 -17.83 -12.85
CA TYR A 203 -9.69 -17.02 -14.06
C TYR A 203 -8.67 -17.54 -15.06
N GLU A 204 -9.06 -17.51 -16.33
CA GLU A 204 -8.26 -17.94 -17.46
C GLU A 204 -8.24 -16.86 -18.54
N PHE A 205 -7.03 -16.42 -18.88
CA PHE A 205 -6.79 -15.41 -19.91
C PHE A 205 -5.95 -16.01 -21.02
N ALA A 206 -6.23 -15.66 -22.27
CA ALA A 206 -5.49 -16.13 -23.44
C ALA A 206 -4.81 -14.99 -24.17
N LEU A 207 -3.60 -15.26 -24.63
CA LEU A 207 -2.83 -14.42 -25.54
C LEU A 207 -2.39 -15.26 -26.72
N GLU A 208 -2.77 -14.86 -27.93
CA GLU A 208 -2.42 -15.57 -29.15
C GLU A 208 -1.19 -14.99 -29.83
N GLY A 209 -0.36 -15.86 -30.39
CA GLY A 209 0.74 -15.46 -31.27
C GLY A 209 1.91 -14.81 -30.54
N LEU A 210 2.13 -15.06 -29.25
CA LEU A 210 3.30 -14.59 -28.54
C LEU A 210 4.58 -15.19 -29.17
N SER A 211 5.41 -14.34 -29.76
CA SER A 211 6.68 -14.75 -30.36
C SER A 211 7.83 -14.47 -29.39
N VAL A 212 8.62 -15.49 -29.11
CA VAL A 212 9.80 -15.40 -28.26
C VAL A 212 11.02 -15.92 -29.01
N ALA A 213 12.19 -15.38 -28.71
CA ALA A 213 13.48 -15.91 -29.14
C ALA A 213 14.17 -16.64 -27.96
N ALA A 214 15.06 -17.56 -28.28
CA ALA A 214 15.88 -18.17 -27.24
C ALA A 214 16.72 -17.07 -26.53
N GLY A 215 16.69 -17.06 -25.21
CA GLY A 215 17.31 -16.05 -24.38
C GLY A 215 16.42 -14.84 -24.03
N ASP A 216 15.21 -14.76 -24.56
CA ASP A 216 14.27 -13.73 -24.14
C ASP A 216 13.87 -13.91 -22.67
N GLU A 217 13.86 -12.80 -21.97
CA GLU A 217 13.43 -12.73 -20.57
C GLU A 217 12.01 -12.17 -20.46
N PHE A 218 11.20 -12.75 -19.59
CA PHE A 218 9.84 -12.28 -19.36
C PHE A 218 9.34 -12.57 -17.93
N LYS A 219 8.27 -11.89 -17.56
CA LYS A 219 7.43 -12.16 -16.38
C LYS A 219 5.96 -12.17 -16.77
N VAL A 220 5.17 -12.95 -16.05
CA VAL A 220 3.71 -12.83 -16.09
C VAL A 220 3.32 -11.56 -15.34
N ARG A 221 2.32 -10.85 -15.88
CA ARG A 221 1.76 -9.66 -15.26
C ARG A 221 0.30 -9.90 -14.92
N ILE A 222 -0.07 -9.67 -13.68
CA ILE A 222 -1.46 -9.74 -13.23
C ILE A 222 -1.75 -8.46 -12.46
N ASN A 223 -2.58 -7.59 -13.02
CA ASN A 223 -3.04 -6.33 -12.43
C ASN A 223 -1.89 -5.51 -11.80
N GLY A 224 -0.85 -5.26 -12.58
CA GLY A 224 0.34 -4.48 -12.16
C GLY A 224 1.39 -5.27 -11.37
N GLN A 225 1.12 -6.50 -10.95
CA GLN A 225 2.08 -7.32 -10.22
C GLN A 225 3.02 -8.07 -11.17
N TRP A 226 4.31 -8.17 -10.78
CA TRP A 226 5.36 -8.85 -11.51
C TRP A 226 5.56 -10.26 -10.97
N ILE A 227 5.34 -11.28 -11.79
CA ILE A 227 5.37 -12.69 -11.38
C ILE A 227 6.40 -13.42 -12.21
N GLY A 228 7.52 -13.74 -11.59
CA GLY A 228 8.62 -14.47 -12.20
C GLY A 228 8.77 -15.89 -11.67
N VAL A 229 9.98 -16.41 -11.77
CA VAL A 229 10.34 -17.74 -11.28
C VAL A 229 10.04 -17.88 -9.79
N GLY A 230 9.33 -18.96 -9.43
CA GLY A 230 8.85 -19.22 -8.07
C GLY A 230 7.48 -18.62 -7.74
N GLY A 231 6.98 -17.66 -8.54
CA GLY A 231 5.62 -17.11 -8.42
C GLY A 231 4.63 -17.67 -9.43
N ALA A 232 5.12 -18.22 -10.56
CA ALA A 232 4.30 -18.91 -11.56
C ALA A 232 4.97 -20.19 -12.05
N THR A 233 4.17 -21.09 -12.64
CA THR A 233 4.64 -22.25 -13.39
C THR A 233 4.42 -21.99 -14.88
N VAL A 234 5.46 -22.18 -15.70
CA VAL A 234 5.38 -22.13 -17.18
C VAL A 234 5.37 -23.55 -17.72
N GLU A 235 4.37 -23.86 -18.57
CA GLU A 235 4.20 -25.17 -19.17
C GLU A 235 4.23 -25.04 -20.70
N GLY A 236 4.83 -26.02 -21.40
CA GLY A 236 4.88 -26.06 -22.88
C GLY A 236 5.98 -25.22 -23.53
N LEU A 237 6.67 -24.37 -22.78
CA LEU A 237 7.91 -23.69 -23.18
C LEU A 237 9.00 -24.06 -22.18
N ALA A 238 10.13 -24.51 -22.68
CA ALA A 238 11.29 -24.74 -21.83
C ALA A 238 11.84 -23.39 -21.35
N VAL A 239 11.92 -23.20 -20.03
CA VAL A 239 12.37 -21.97 -19.40
C VAL A 239 13.40 -22.24 -18.32
N SER A 240 14.33 -21.29 -18.19
CA SER A 240 15.32 -21.22 -17.13
C SER A 240 15.19 -19.86 -16.39
N GLY A 241 16.20 -19.49 -15.60
CA GLY A 241 16.26 -18.22 -14.90
C GLY A 241 16.11 -18.35 -13.38
N SER A 242 16.29 -17.27 -12.67
CA SER A 242 16.19 -17.23 -11.20
C SER A 242 15.20 -16.18 -10.66
N ASP A 243 14.91 -15.16 -11.46
CA ASP A 243 13.93 -14.10 -11.17
C ASP A 243 12.99 -13.90 -12.36
N ASN A 244 13.56 -13.57 -13.54
CA ASN A 244 12.80 -13.61 -14.79
C ASN A 244 12.79 -15.04 -15.32
N PHE A 245 11.72 -15.41 -16.03
CA PHE A 245 11.77 -16.56 -16.93
C PHE A 245 12.64 -16.22 -18.11
N VAL A 246 13.48 -17.17 -18.54
CA VAL A 246 14.33 -17.05 -19.73
C VAL A 246 13.89 -18.16 -20.67
N ALA A 247 13.47 -17.83 -21.88
CA ALA A 247 13.09 -18.81 -22.89
C ALA A 247 14.33 -19.59 -23.37
N ASP A 248 14.33 -20.90 -23.25
CA ASP A 248 15.44 -21.74 -23.71
C ASP A 248 15.37 -22.00 -25.22
N GLU A 249 14.22 -21.80 -25.86
CA GLU A 249 14.00 -22.01 -27.28
C GLU A 249 13.13 -20.90 -27.90
N ALA A 250 13.28 -20.70 -29.20
CA ALA A 250 12.46 -19.75 -29.96
C ALA A 250 11.16 -20.38 -30.44
N GLY A 251 10.08 -19.62 -30.48
CA GLY A 251 8.82 -20.09 -31.00
C GLY A 251 7.73 -19.01 -31.03
N THR A 252 6.57 -19.38 -31.56
CA THR A 252 5.35 -18.60 -31.48
C THR A 252 4.31 -19.44 -30.78
N TYR A 253 3.77 -18.91 -29.68
CA TYR A 253 2.92 -19.66 -28.77
C TYR A 253 1.54 -19.00 -28.63
N ASN A 254 0.51 -19.83 -28.47
CA ASN A 254 -0.75 -19.39 -27.90
C ASN A 254 -0.69 -19.70 -26.42
N VAL A 255 -0.80 -18.69 -25.61
CA VAL A 255 -0.56 -18.79 -24.16
C VAL A 255 -1.86 -18.65 -23.41
N THR A 256 -2.06 -19.51 -22.41
CA THR A 256 -3.15 -19.42 -21.46
C THR A 256 -2.59 -19.14 -20.07
N ILE A 257 -3.00 -18.03 -19.47
CA ILE A 257 -2.63 -17.65 -18.10
C ILE A 257 -3.80 -17.98 -17.18
N THR A 258 -3.60 -18.92 -16.26
CA THR A 258 -4.59 -19.29 -15.24
C THR A 258 -4.12 -18.90 -13.86
N PHE A 259 -5.03 -18.43 -13.00
CA PHE A 259 -4.75 -18.18 -11.59
C PHE A 259 -6.01 -18.32 -10.73
N ALA A 260 -5.83 -18.66 -9.47
CA ALA A 260 -6.84 -18.48 -8.44
C ALA A 260 -6.80 -17.03 -7.93
N TRP A 261 -7.98 -16.49 -7.65
CA TRP A 261 -8.18 -15.13 -7.11
C TRP A 261 -9.01 -15.20 -5.84
N ASP A 262 -8.60 -14.54 -4.78
CA ASP A 262 -9.33 -14.49 -3.50
C ASP A 262 -10.16 -13.22 -3.30
N GLY A 263 -10.17 -12.34 -4.29
CA GLY A 263 -10.79 -11.02 -4.25
C GLY A 263 -9.79 -9.86 -4.22
N ASN A 264 -8.53 -10.12 -3.84
CA ASN A 264 -7.47 -9.12 -3.75
C ASN A 264 -6.10 -9.60 -4.22
N ALA A 265 -5.85 -10.90 -4.14
CA ALA A 265 -4.58 -11.51 -4.50
C ALA A 265 -4.74 -12.73 -5.38
N HIS A 266 -3.75 -12.97 -6.22
CA HIS A 266 -3.65 -14.17 -7.03
C HIS A 266 -2.82 -15.25 -6.31
N SER A 267 -3.11 -16.49 -6.65
CA SER A 267 -2.28 -17.67 -6.33
C SER A 267 -2.33 -18.68 -7.47
N ASP A 268 -1.50 -19.73 -7.39
CA ASP A 268 -1.48 -20.84 -8.35
C ASP A 268 -1.38 -20.38 -9.81
N VAL A 269 -0.50 -19.42 -10.10
CA VAL A 269 -0.33 -18.87 -11.44
C VAL A 269 0.35 -19.87 -12.36
N LYS A 270 -0.28 -20.11 -13.52
CA LYS A 270 0.26 -20.94 -14.60
C LYS A 270 0.18 -20.19 -15.92
N ALA A 271 1.16 -20.38 -16.76
CA ALA A 271 1.23 -19.81 -18.10
C ALA A 271 1.82 -20.81 -19.11
#